data_ffedee36eb7bf01613e71c84e996a20a
#
_entry.id   ffedee36eb7bf01613e71c84e996a20a
#
_cell.length_a   1.000
_cell.length_b   1.000
_cell.length_c   1.000
_cell.angle_alpha   90.00
_cell.angle_beta   90.00
_cell.angle_gamma   90.00
#
_symmetry.space_group_name_H-M   'P 1'
#
loop_
_entity.id
_entity.type
_entity.pdbx_description
1 polymer ?
#
loop_
_entity_poly.entity_id
_entity_poly.type
_entity_poly.pdbx_seq_one_letter_code
_entity_poly.pdbx_strand_id
1 'polypeptide(L)'
;MQVKNKETIDKILDILNESLRDNNGTPSIYEIADAINVNPSTVSRYINYLVSQGIIERKGKHCNLTTSKFAKTMSNVITCPIVGDIACGSPILAEENIESYVSISTEFFGPGEYFILKAKGESMINAGVNDGDFVVIRKQDTANEGQIVVALTDDGEATLKRYFLDKKHKLIRLHPENDALQDMFYKNIQIQGIAVKVIKDLS
;
A
#
# COMPACT_ATOMS: atom_id res chain seq x y z
N MET A 1 -5.72 37.36 -27.13
CA MET A 1 -5.63 36.25 -26.12
C MET A 1 -4.23 36.31 -25.53
N GLN A 2 -4.07 36.77 -24.28
CA GLN A 2 -2.73 36.86 -23.67
C GLN A 2 -2.18 35.44 -23.51
N VAL A 3 -1.03 35.17 -24.13
CA VAL A 3 -0.28 33.91 -23.96
C VAL A 3 0.07 33.81 -22.48
N LYS A 4 -0.43 32.77 -21.83
CA LYS A 4 -0.15 32.50 -20.42
C LYS A 4 1.30 32.08 -20.28
N ASN A 5 2.02 32.72 -19.38
CA ASN A 5 3.42 32.42 -19.16
C ASN A 5 3.57 30.99 -18.60
N LYS A 6 4.26 30.12 -19.33
CA LYS A 6 4.50 28.72 -18.98
C LYS A 6 5.25 28.61 -17.65
N GLU A 7 6.23 29.45 -17.42
CA GLU A 7 7.03 29.48 -16.19
C GLU A 7 6.15 29.70 -14.93
N THR A 8 5.15 30.60 -15.03
CA THR A 8 4.23 30.87 -13.92
C THR A 8 3.31 29.64 -13.68
N ILE A 9 2.91 28.94 -14.74
CA ILE A 9 2.11 27.70 -14.63
C ILE A 9 2.92 26.63 -13.93
N ASP A 10 4.16 26.39 -14.35
CA ASP A 10 5.03 25.36 -13.81
C ASP A 10 5.27 25.63 -12.30
N LYS A 11 5.59 26.85 -11.89
CA LYS A 11 5.75 27.24 -10.47
C LYS A 11 4.49 27.00 -9.63
N ILE A 12 3.30 27.29 -10.16
CA ILE A 12 2.04 27.02 -9.45
C ILE A 12 1.84 25.52 -9.27
N LEU A 13 2.11 24.72 -10.29
CA LEU A 13 1.98 23.27 -10.24
C LEU A 13 2.99 22.63 -9.27
N ASP A 14 4.22 23.14 -9.22
CA ASP A 14 5.26 22.67 -8.31
C ASP A 14 4.86 22.90 -6.85
N ILE A 15 4.39 24.09 -6.50
CA ILE A 15 3.91 24.42 -5.14
C ILE A 15 2.73 23.50 -4.73
N LEU A 16 1.78 23.28 -5.65
CA LEU A 16 0.66 22.38 -5.38
C LEU A 16 1.11 20.93 -5.16
N ASN A 17 2.09 20.47 -5.94
CA ASN A 17 2.62 19.11 -5.82
C ASN A 17 3.45 18.93 -4.54
N GLU A 18 4.28 19.89 -4.15
CA GLU A 18 5.06 19.88 -2.91
C GLU A 18 4.13 19.84 -1.70
N SER A 19 3.14 20.73 -1.66
CA SER A 19 2.18 20.78 -0.55
C SER A 19 1.40 19.46 -0.36
N LEU A 20 1.11 18.76 -1.45
CA LEU A 20 0.45 17.46 -1.41
C LEU A 20 1.39 16.34 -0.94
N ARG A 21 2.69 16.41 -1.25
CA ARG A 21 3.69 15.44 -0.77
C ARG A 21 3.93 15.56 0.73
N ASP A 22 3.98 16.78 1.23
CA ASP A 22 4.32 17.08 2.63
C ASP A 22 3.10 16.96 3.57
N ASN A 23 1.93 16.57 3.04
CA ASN A 23 0.68 16.46 3.78
C ASN A 23 0.25 17.75 4.51
N ASN A 24 0.76 18.90 4.07
CA ASN A 24 0.54 20.23 4.67
C ASN A 24 -0.79 20.88 4.28
N GLY A 25 -1.70 20.12 3.64
CA GLY A 25 -2.94 20.66 3.09
C GLY A 25 -2.74 21.40 1.76
N THR A 26 -3.81 21.93 1.21
CA THR A 26 -3.72 22.68 -0.06
C THR A 26 -3.43 24.15 0.21
N PRO A 27 -2.39 24.74 -0.40
CA PRO A 27 -2.05 26.15 -0.19
C PRO A 27 -3.15 27.06 -0.73
N SER A 28 -3.39 28.16 -0.04
CA SER A 28 -4.31 29.19 -0.47
C SER A 28 -3.77 29.97 -1.66
N ILE A 29 -4.66 30.67 -2.38
CA ILE A 29 -4.26 31.56 -3.49
C ILE A 29 -3.24 32.64 -3.02
N TYR A 30 -3.35 33.08 -1.77
CA TYR A 30 -2.46 34.09 -1.19
C TYR A 30 -1.07 33.51 -0.93
N GLU A 31 -0.99 32.30 -0.38
CA GLU A 31 0.29 31.61 -0.14
C GLU A 31 1.03 31.31 -1.45
N ILE A 32 0.29 30.84 -2.47
CA ILE A 32 0.88 30.63 -3.81
C ILE A 32 1.37 31.97 -4.41
N ALA A 33 0.59 33.03 -4.27
CA ALA A 33 0.92 34.33 -4.81
C ALA A 33 2.19 34.90 -4.18
N ASP A 34 2.33 34.77 -2.87
CA ASP A 34 3.48 35.18 -2.09
C ASP A 34 4.73 34.36 -2.50
N ALA A 35 4.60 33.05 -2.57
CA ALA A 35 5.71 32.16 -2.92
C ALA A 35 6.30 32.40 -4.31
N ILE A 36 5.49 32.81 -5.31
CA ILE A 36 5.97 33.10 -6.67
C ILE A 36 6.07 34.60 -6.98
N ASN A 37 5.86 35.46 -5.97
CA ASN A 37 5.93 36.91 -6.03
C ASN A 37 5.07 37.53 -7.17
N VAL A 38 3.78 37.15 -7.17
CA VAL A 38 2.78 37.69 -8.12
C VAL A 38 1.50 38.10 -7.38
N ASN A 39 0.65 38.88 -8.06
CA ASN A 39 -0.61 39.31 -7.46
C ASN A 39 -1.59 38.12 -7.33
N PRO A 40 -2.33 37.97 -6.20
CA PRO A 40 -3.33 36.92 -6.00
C PRO A 40 -4.37 36.82 -7.11
N SER A 41 -4.76 37.92 -7.73
CA SER A 41 -5.68 37.92 -8.88
C SER A 41 -5.08 37.23 -10.11
N THR A 42 -3.75 37.31 -10.26
CA THR A 42 -3.02 36.61 -11.32
C THR A 42 -3.04 35.12 -11.06
N VAL A 43 -2.71 34.68 -9.84
CA VAL A 43 -2.80 33.25 -9.45
C VAL A 43 -4.21 32.72 -9.67
N SER A 44 -5.25 33.43 -9.21
CA SER A 44 -6.65 33.03 -9.40
C SER A 44 -7.00 32.80 -10.88
N ARG A 45 -6.53 33.69 -11.75
CA ARG A 45 -6.74 33.57 -13.21
C ARG A 45 -6.03 32.35 -13.80
N TYR A 46 -4.80 32.03 -13.36
CA TYR A 46 -4.05 30.85 -13.79
C TYR A 46 -4.69 29.58 -13.27
N ILE A 47 -5.11 29.54 -12.02
CA ILE A 47 -5.83 28.40 -11.43
C ILE A 47 -7.13 28.13 -12.20
N ASN A 48 -7.95 29.14 -12.47
CA ASN A 48 -9.17 28.97 -13.26
C ASN A 48 -8.88 28.42 -14.68
N TYR A 49 -7.78 28.86 -15.27
CA TYR A 49 -7.34 28.30 -16.55
C TYR A 49 -6.94 26.83 -16.42
N LEU A 50 -6.13 26.47 -15.44
CA LEU A 50 -5.70 25.09 -15.21
C LEU A 50 -6.89 24.16 -14.92
N VAL A 51 -7.89 24.66 -14.19
CA VAL A 51 -9.17 23.94 -13.98
C VAL A 51 -9.92 23.77 -15.31
N SER A 52 -9.99 24.82 -16.16
CA SER A 52 -10.66 24.72 -17.45
C SER A 52 -9.96 23.77 -18.44
N GLN A 53 -8.65 23.53 -18.25
CA GLN A 53 -7.88 22.55 -19.01
C GLN A 53 -7.89 21.15 -18.40
N GLY A 54 -8.58 20.93 -17.27
CA GLY A 54 -8.59 19.66 -16.56
C GLY A 54 -7.25 19.26 -15.92
N ILE A 55 -6.32 20.20 -15.77
CA ILE A 55 -5.00 19.96 -15.16
C ILE A 55 -5.10 19.98 -13.64
N ILE A 56 -6.01 20.80 -13.10
CA ILE A 56 -6.30 20.92 -11.67
C ILE A 56 -7.79 20.66 -11.47
N GLU A 57 -8.12 19.97 -10.40
CA GLU A 57 -9.50 19.77 -9.93
C GLU A 57 -9.77 20.63 -8.70
N ARG A 58 -10.97 21.22 -8.62
CA ARG A 58 -11.42 21.97 -7.46
C ARG A 58 -12.41 21.12 -6.65
N LYS A 59 -12.03 20.72 -5.43
CA LYS A 59 -12.90 19.94 -4.55
C LYS A 59 -13.48 20.83 -3.44
N GLY A 60 -14.82 20.92 -3.39
CA GLY A 60 -15.58 21.58 -2.32
C GLY A 60 -15.60 23.10 -2.35
N LYS A 61 -16.20 23.69 -1.29
CA LYS A 61 -16.33 25.16 -1.10
C LYS A 61 -15.00 25.81 -0.70
N HIS A 62 -14.12 25.09 -0.04
CA HIS A 62 -12.76 25.53 0.28
C HIS A 62 -11.84 24.92 -0.77
N CYS A 63 -11.16 25.76 -1.53
CA CYS A 63 -10.36 25.43 -2.72
C CYS A 63 -9.29 24.38 -2.44
N ASN A 64 -9.66 23.12 -2.25
CA ASN A 64 -8.72 22.02 -2.32
C ASN A 64 -8.36 21.82 -3.79
N LEU A 65 -7.25 22.40 -4.21
CA LEU A 65 -6.72 22.25 -5.55
C LEU A 65 -5.82 21.04 -5.58
N THR A 66 -6.03 20.16 -6.54
CA THR A 66 -5.15 19.03 -6.78
C THR A 66 -4.90 18.90 -8.27
N THR A 67 -3.70 18.55 -8.68
CA THR A 67 -3.45 18.27 -10.10
C THR A 67 -4.18 17.00 -10.48
N SER A 68 -4.83 16.97 -11.64
CA SER A 68 -5.56 15.79 -12.12
C SER A 68 -4.65 14.56 -12.19
N LYS A 69 -3.39 14.73 -12.58
CA LYS A 69 -2.38 13.68 -12.61
C LYS A 69 -2.05 13.17 -11.20
N PHE A 70 -1.89 14.08 -10.23
CA PHE A 70 -1.58 13.72 -8.84
C PHE A 70 -2.80 13.12 -8.13
N ALA A 71 -3.99 13.69 -8.34
CA ALA A 71 -5.25 13.13 -7.80
C ALA A 71 -5.48 11.71 -8.29
N LYS A 72 -5.24 11.45 -9.60
CA LYS A 72 -5.32 10.10 -10.16
C LYS A 72 -4.28 9.17 -9.55
N THR A 73 -3.05 9.65 -9.34
CA THR A 73 -1.99 8.86 -8.70
C THR A 73 -2.34 8.57 -7.24
N MET A 74 -2.84 9.57 -6.48
CA MET A 74 -3.24 9.40 -5.09
C MET A 74 -4.49 8.52 -4.91
N SER A 75 -5.43 8.54 -5.86
CA SER A 75 -6.60 7.65 -5.83
C SER A 75 -6.23 6.17 -6.03
N ASN A 76 -5.04 5.92 -6.58
CA ASN A 76 -4.52 4.59 -6.84
C ASN A 76 -3.47 4.14 -5.82
N VAL A 77 -3.36 4.83 -4.68
CA VAL A 77 -2.42 4.51 -3.61
C VAL A 77 -3.19 4.11 -2.36
N ILE A 78 -2.77 3.02 -1.75
CA ILE A 78 -3.27 2.54 -0.47
C ILE A 78 -2.13 2.50 0.55
N THR A 79 -2.44 2.86 1.78
CA THR A 79 -1.50 2.74 2.90
C THR A 79 -1.49 1.31 3.39
N CYS A 80 -0.31 0.70 3.40
CA CYS A 80 -0.09 -0.70 3.73
C CYS A 80 0.81 -0.79 4.97
N PRO A 81 0.35 -1.38 6.10
CA PRO A 81 1.20 -1.58 7.25
C PRO A 81 2.28 -2.64 6.98
N ILE A 82 3.48 -2.39 7.45
CA ILE A 82 4.56 -3.37 7.54
C ILE A 82 4.51 -3.98 8.92
N VAL A 83 4.33 -5.28 8.98
CA VAL A 83 4.24 -6.06 10.20
C VAL A 83 5.57 -6.76 10.42
N GLY A 84 6.16 -6.54 11.58
CA GLY A 84 7.40 -7.17 12.03
C GLY A 84 7.15 -8.49 12.77
N ASP A 85 7.71 -8.58 13.96
CA ASP A 85 7.54 -9.76 14.82
C ASP A 85 6.10 -9.83 15.36
N ILE A 86 5.45 -10.96 15.11
CA ILE A 86 4.10 -11.20 15.60
C ILE A 86 4.22 -11.92 16.94
N ALA A 87 3.73 -11.27 18.01
CA ALA A 87 3.65 -11.91 19.32
C ALA A 87 2.65 -13.06 19.28
N CYS A 88 3.01 -14.22 19.90
CA CYS A 88 2.14 -15.37 19.99
C CYS A 88 0.78 -14.99 20.58
N GLY A 89 -0.30 -15.37 19.89
CA GLY A 89 -1.67 -15.12 20.34
C GLY A 89 -2.23 -13.73 20.05
N SER A 90 -1.42 -12.79 19.53
CA SER A 90 -1.89 -11.49 19.10
C SER A 90 -2.40 -11.49 17.65
N PRO A 91 -3.45 -10.73 17.32
CA PRO A 91 -3.82 -10.50 15.92
C PRO A 91 -2.65 -9.90 15.14
N ILE A 92 -2.41 -10.37 13.91
CA ILE A 92 -1.27 -9.94 13.08
C ILE A 92 -1.23 -8.42 12.89
N LEU A 93 -2.39 -7.79 12.74
CA LEU A 93 -2.53 -6.34 12.58
C LEU A 93 -2.78 -5.60 13.90
N ALA A 94 -2.39 -6.16 15.05
CA ALA A 94 -2.36 -5.41 16.30
C ALA A 94 -1.33 -4.26 16.18
N GLU A 95 -1.64 -3.09 16.77
CA GLU A 95 -0.78 -1.91 16.68
C GLU A 95 0.67 -2.19 17.12
N GLU A 96 0.85 -3.06 18.11
CA GLU A 96 2.14 -3.49 18.63
C GLU A 96 3.01 -4.26 17.63
N ASN A 97 2.41 -4.86 16.61
CA ASN A 97 3.11 -5.63 15.57
C ASN A 97 3.44 -4.77 14.33
N ILE A 98 2.93 -3.54 14.24
CA ILE A 98 3.15 -2.65 13.10
C ILE A 98 4.42 -1.84 13.31
N GLU A 99 5.43 -2.06 12.46
CA GLU A 99 6.70 -1.32 12.51
C GLU A 99 6.61 0.02 11.78
N SER A 100 5.92 0.06 10.65
CA SER A 100 5.82 1.24 9.80
C SER A 100 4.71 1.11 8.78
N TYR A 101 4.52 2.14 7.95
CA TYR A 101 3.57 2.16 6.85
C TYR A 101 4.26 2.51 5.54
N VAL A 102 3.83 1.88 4.45
CA VAL A 102 4.28 2.19 3.10
C VAL A 102 3.08 2.41 2.17
N SER A 103 3.25 3.28 1.20
CA SER A 103 2.25 3.51 0.18
C SER A 103 2.48 2.60 -1.02
N ILE A 104 1.50 1.78 -1.37
CA ILE A 104 1.55 0.89 -2.53
C ILE A 104 0.48 1.27 -3.57
N SER A 105 0.80 1.08 -4.85
CA SER A 105 -0.12 1.41 -5.94
C SER A 105 -1.11 0.28 -6.22
N THR A 106 -2.40 0.59 -6.26
CA THR A 106 -3.45 -0.37 -6.67
C THR A 106 -3.33 -0.81 -8.13
N GLU A 107 -2.57 -0.10 -8.96
CA GLU A 107 -2.29 -0.53 -10.34
C GLU A 107 -1.46 -1.81 -10.38
N PHE A 108 -0.56 -2.03 -9.39
CA PHE A 108 0.27 -3.23 -9.30
C PHE A 108 -0.36 -4.36 -8.50
N PHE A 109 -1.20 -4.02 -7.51
CA PHE A 109 -1.71 -4.99 -6.54
C PHE A 109 -3.21 -5.25 -6.68
N GLY A 110 -3.93 -4.39 -7.41
CA GLY A 110 -5.39 -4.40 -7.49
C GLY A 110 -6.06 -3.75 -6.27
N PRO A 111 -7.40 -3.65 -6.29
CA PRO A 111 -8.16 -3.15 -5.15
C PRO A 111 -8.16 -4.17 -4.01
N GLY A 112 -8.17 -3.69 -2.76
CA GLY A 112 -8.22 -4.52 -1.57
C GLY A 112 -7.48 -3.93 -0.39
N GLU A 113 -7.54 -4.62 0.73
CA GLU A 113 -6.74 -4.33 1.92
C GLU A 113 -5.48 -5.21 1.90
N TYR A 114 -4.35 -4.62 2.22
CA TYR A 114 -3.06 -5.30 2.19
C TYR A 114 -2.26 -5.00 3.45
N PHE A 115 -1.38 -5.91 3.79
CA PHE A 115 -0.29 -5.71 4.74
C PHE A 115 0.97 -6.40 4.21
N ILE A 116 2.12 -6.01 4.74
CA ILE A 116 3.41 -6.58 4.36
C ILE A 116 4.00 -7.28 5.57
N LEU A 117 4.47 -8.50 5.36
CA LEU A 117 5.22 -9.27 6.35
C LEU A 117 6.68 -9.31 5.96
N LYS A 118 7.56 -9.15 6.94
CA LYS A 118 8.97 -9.50 6.79
C LYS A 118 9.10 -11.00 7.05
N ALA A 119 9.50 -11.73 6.00
CA ALA A 119 9.70 -13.18 6.10
C ALA A 119 10.83 -13.52 7.07
N LYS A 120 10.64 -14.57 7.87
CA LYS A 120 11.65 -15.11 8.78
C LYS A 120 11.89 -16.58 8.50
N GLY A 121 13.18 -16.95 8.44
CA GLY A 121 13.62 -18.32 8.21
C GLY A 121 13.46 -18.78 6.75
N GLU A 122 13.67 -20.04 6.55
CA GLU A 122 13.87 -20.66 5.23
C GLU A 122 12.70 -21.54 4.78
N SER A 123 11.55 -21.47 5.48
CA SER A 123 10.44 -22.42 5.23
C SER A 123 9.76 -22.25 3.87
N MET A 124 10.04 -21.18 3.13
CA MET A 124 9.39 -20.85 1.86
C MET A 124 10.39 -20.57 0.72
N ILE A 125 11.63 -21.08 0.85
CA ILE A 125 12.72 -20.81 -0.12
C ILE A 125 12.42 -21.35 -1.52
N ASN A 126 11.77 -22.51 -1.64
CA ASN A 126 11.41 -23.09 -2.93
C ASN A 126 10.28 -22.32 -3.63
N ALA A 127 9.51 -21.52 -2.88
CA ALA A 127 8.57 -20.55 -3.44
C ALA A 127 9.23 -19.20 -3.77
N GLY A 128 10.53 -19.10 -3.57
CA GLY A 128 11.29 -17.89 -3.83
C GLY A 128 11.13 -16.83 -2.73
N VAL A 129 10.75 -17.19 -1.50
CA VAL A 129 10.72 -16.31 -0.33
C VAL A 129 11.87 -16.65 0.58
N ASN A 130 12.83 -15.74 0.71
CA ASN A 130 14.01 -15.90 1.57
C ASN A 130 13.83 -15.17 2.90
N ASP A 131 14.69 -15.49 3.85
CA ASP A 131 14.77 -14.74 5.10
C ASP A 131 15.02 -13.25 4.83
N GLY A 132 14.25 -12.38 5.49
CA GLY A 132 14.31 -10.93 5.33
C GLY A 132 13.51 -10.34 4.16
N ASP A 133 12.99 -11.15 3.23
CA ASP A 133 12.14 -10.67 2.14
C ASP A 133 10.83 -10.04 2.66
N PHE A 134 10.32 -9.05 1.94
CA PHE A 134 9.00 -8.48 2.22
C PHE A 134 7.93 -9.18 1.38
N VAL A 135 6.96 -9.80 2.05
CA VAL A 135 5.84 -10.50 1.40
C VAL A 135 4.59 -9.65 1.50
N VAL A 136 4.03 -9.26 0.34
CA VAL A 136 2.78 -8.51 0.26
C VAL A 136 1.62 -9.47 0.37
N ILE A 137 0.78 -9.28 1.39
CA ILE A 137 -0.37 -10.11 1.72
C ILE A 137 -1.65 -9.35 1.43
N ARG A 138 -2.55 -9.95 0.65
CA ARG A 138 -3.91 -9.46 0.52
C ARG A 138 -4.74 -10.03 1.65
N LYS A 139 -5.35 -9.16 2.47
CA LYS A 139 -6.17 -9.53 3.62
C LYS A 139 -7.45 -10.22 3.16
N GLN A 140 -7.67 -11.42 3.62
CA GLN A 140 -8.88 -12.20 3.43
C GLN A 140 -8.88 -13.41 4.39
N ASP A 141 -10.06 -13.95 4.69
CA ASP A 141 -10.27 -15.03 5.64
C ASP A 141 -10.40 -16.42 4.99
N THR A 142 -10.30 -16.49 3.67
CA THR A 142 -10.44 -17.72 2.89
C THR A 142 -9.27 -17.87 1.91
N ALA A 143 -8.96 -19.12 1.54
CA ALA A 143 -7.97 -19.42 0.51
C ALA A 143 -8.38 -20.63 -0.32
N ASN A 144 -7.88 -20.68 -1.55
CA ASN A 144 -7.96 -21.85 -2.40
C ASN A 144 -6.75 -22.77 -2.19
N GLU A 145 -6.92 -24.08 -2.45
CA GLU A 145 -5.81 -25.04 -2.41
C GLU A 145 -4.64 -24.57 -3.29
N GLY A 146 -3.43 -24.71 -2.78
CA GLY A 146 -2.21 -24.32 -3.45
C GLY A 146 -1.81 -22.84 -3.27
N GLN A 147 -2.65 -22.00 -2.68
CA GLN A 147 -2.25 -20.62 -2.37
C GLN A 147 -1.31 -20.57 -1.16
N ILE A 148 -0.40 -19.62 -1.16
CA ILE A 148 0.45 -19.32 0.00
C ILE A 148 -0.34 -18.38 0.90
N VAL A 149 -0.52 -18.79 2.15
CA VAL A 149 -1.33 -18.07 3.14
C VAL A 149 -0.51 -17.65 4.34
N VAL A 150 -0.93 -16.57 4.96
CA VAL A 150 -0.60 -16.27 6.35
C VAL A 150 -1.73 -16.85 7.20
N ALA A 151 -1.39 -17.81 8.04
CA ALA A 151 -2.32 -18.47 8.92
C ALA A 151 -1.92 -18.29 10.38
N LEU A 152 -2.91 -18.04 11.23
CA LEU A 152 -2.77 -18.13 12.67
C LEU A 152 -3.24 -19.54 13.06
N THR A 153 -2.38 -20.28 13.71
CA THR A 153 -2.60 -21.67 14.14
C THR A 153 -3.28 -21.73 15.51
N ASP A 154 -3.79 -22.90 15.90
CA ASP A 154 -4.49 -23.09 17.19
C ASP A 154 -3.58 -22.83 18.41
N ASP A 155 -2.27 -22.96 18.26
CA ASP A 155 -1.24 -22.63 19.25
C ASP A 155 -0.84 -21.15 19.28
N GLY A 156 -1.50 -20.31 18.45
CA GLY A 156 -1.31 -18.87 18.43
C GLY A 156 -0.11 -18.41 17.61
N GLU A 157 0.49 -19.28 16.82
CA GLU A 157 1.61 -18.93 15.95
C GLU A 157 1.13 -18.45 14.58
N ALA A 158 1.70 -17.35 14.09
CA ALA A 158 1.50 -16.89 12.73
C ALA A 158 2.54 -17.53 11.80
N THR A 159 2.09 -18.11 10.69
CA THR A 159 2.99 -18.79 9.77
C THR A 159 2.63 -18.54 8.30
N LEU A 160 3.65 -18.50 7.45
CA LEU A 160 3.50 -18.40 5.98
C LEU A 160 3.77 -19.77 5.37
N LYS A 161 2.74 -20.39 4.78
CA LYS A 161 2.82 -21.75 4.21
C LYS A 161 1.90 -21.88 3.00
N ARG A 162 2.09 -22.92 2.21
CA ARG A 162 1.14 -23.30 1.17
C ARG A 162 0.01 -24.10 1.75
N TYR A 163 -1.21 -23.68 1.43
CA TYR A 163 -2.46 -24.19 1.98
C TYR A 163 -3.03 -25.32 1.14
N PHE A 164 -3.43 -26.42 1.81
CA PHE A 164 -4.17 -27.53 1.21
C PHE A 164 -5.21 -28.08 2.18
N LEU A 165 -6.25 -28.72 1.63
CA LEU A 165 -7.25 -29.46 2.38
C LEU A 165 -7.00 -30.96 2.28
N ASP A 166 -6.70 -31.62 3.39
CA ASP A 166 -6.73 -33.08 3.47
C ASP A 166 -8.17 -33.55 3.72
N LYS A 167 -8.91 -33.74 2.64
CA LYS A 167 -10.31 -34.13 2.67
C LYS A 167 -10.52 -35.54 3.29
N LYS A 168 -9.53 -36.42 3.20
CA LYS A 168 -9.58 -37.79 3.74
C LYS A 168 -9.57 -37.77 5.27
N HIS A 169 -8.72 -36.97 5.87
CA HIS A 169 -8.57 -36.86 7.31
C HIS A 169 -9.31 -35.69 7.93
N LYS A 170 -9.95 -34.83 7.10
CA LYS A 170 -10.61 -33.59 7.50
C LYS A 170 -9.66 -32.65 8.23
N LEU A 171 -8.44 -32.54 7.72
CA LEU A 171 -7.40 -31.67 8.26
C LEU A 171 -7.00 -30.62 7.25
N ILE A 172 -6.45 -29.55 7.75
CA ILE A 172 -5.77 -28.53 6.96
C ILE A 172 -4.29 -28.86 6.96
N ARG A 173 -3.70 -28.96 5.78
CA ARG A 173 -2.27 -29.16 5.59
C ARG A 173 -1.60 -27.84 5.20
N LEU A 174 -0.69 -27.41 6.02
CA LEU A 174 0.21 -26.30 5.75
C LEU A 174 1.56 -26.85 5.31
N HIS A 175 1.88 -26.66 4.03
CA HIS A 175 3.07 -27.20 3.39
C HIS A 175 4.17 -26.13 3.33
N PRO A 176 5.35 -26.36 3.92
CA PRO A 176 6.50 -25.51 3.71
C PRO A 176 7.05 -25.71 2.29
N GLU A 177 7.46 -24.67 1.65
CA GLU A 177 8.21 -24.70 0.38
C GLU A 177 9.70 -24.85 0.66
N ASN A 178 10.06 -25.93 1.34
CA ASN A 178 11.44 -26.32 1.67
C ASN A 178 11.48 -27.84 1.90
N ASP A 179 12.24 -28.55 1.07
CA ASP A 179 12.31 -30.02 1.09
C ASP A 179 12.90 -30.60 2.40
N ALA A 180 13.59 -29.79 3.19
CA ALA A 180 14.12 -30.17 4.50
C ALA A 180 13.07 -30.14 5.61
N LEU A 181 11.86 -29.60 5.37
CA LEU A 181 10.82 -29.42 6.35
C LEU A 181 9.62 -30.32 6.05
N GLN A 182 8.87 -30.66 7.09
CA GLN A 182 7.68 -31.53 6.98
C GLN A 182 6.39 -30.71 6.95
N ASP A 183 5.34 -31.32 6.37
CA ASP A 183 3.99 -30.80 6.41
C ASP A 183 3.46 -30.68 7.84
N MET A 184 2.70 -29.62 8.08
CA MET A 184 2.03 -29.37 9.35
C MET A 184 0.52 -29.59 9.15
N PHE A 185 -0.13 -30.28 10.11
CA PHE A 185 -1.54 -30.61 10.02
C PHE A 185 -2.32 -30.03 11.20
N TYR A 186 -3.41 -29.32 10.90
CA TYR A 186 -4.26 -28.67 11.87
C TYR A 186 -5.73 -29.04 11.67
N LYS A 187 -6.51 -29.03 12.73
CA LYS A 187 -7.96 -29.15 12.64
C LYS A 187 -8.59 -27.83 12.21
N ASN A 188 -8.10 -26.77 12.74
CA ASN A 188 -8.54 -25.40 12.45
C ASN A 188 -7.32 -24.50 12.32
N ILE A 189 -7.44 -23.48 11.49
CA ILE A 189 -6.55 -22.34 11.40
C ILE A 189 -7.39 -21.11 11.10
N GLN A 190 -6.85 -19.94 11.39
CA GLN A 190 -7.44 -18.69 10.95
C GLN A 190 -6.59 -18.10 9.84
N ILE A 191 -7.11 -18.06 8.61
CA ILE A 191 -6.44 -17.41 7.48
C ILE A 191 -6.53 -15.91 7.69
N GLN A 192 -5.38 -15.22 7.63
CA GLN A 192 -5.26 -13.78 7.77
C GLN A 192 -5.13 -13.09 6.40
N GLY A 193 -4.69 -13.84 5.39
CA GLY A 193 -4.54 -13.36 4.02
C GLY A 193 -3.75 -14.31 3.14
N ILE A 194 -3.67 -13.95 1.86
CA ILE A 194 -2.89 -14.68 0.85
C ILE A 194 -1.72 -13.84 0.36
N ALA A 195 -0.56 -14.50 0.17
CA ALA A 195 0.60 -13.88 -0.43
C ALA A 195 0.36 -13.63 -1.93
N VAL A 196 0.60 -12.38 -2.36
CA VAL A 196 0.38 -11.97 -3.74
C VAL A 196 1.66 -11.57 -4.46
N LYS A 197 2.65 -11.05 -3.73
CA LYS A 197 3.96 -10.66 -4.29
C LYS A 197 5.05 -10.75 -3.22
N VAL A 198 6.30 -10.85 -3.69
CA VAL A 198 7.51 -10.75 -2.86
C VAL A 198 8.31 -9.55 -3.35
N ILE A 199 8.81 -8.74 -2.43
CA ILE A 199 9.74 -7.65 -2.67
C ILE A 199 11.09 -8.05 -2.08
N LYS A 200 12.13 -7.99 -2.89
CA LYS A 200 13.49 -8.43 -2.55
C LYS A 200 14.49 -7.32 -2.75
N ASP A 201 15.47 -7.28 -1.87
CA ASP A 201 16.69 -6.54 -2.12
C ASP A 201 17.60 -7.36 -3.07
N LEU A 202 18.11 -6.71 -4.10
CA LEU A 202 19.01 -7.31 -5.08
C LEU A 202 20.48 -6.95 -4.80
N SER A 203 20.83 -6.66 -3.57
CA SER A 203 22.20 -6.32 -3.16
C SER A 203 23.05 -7.55 -2.91
#